data_c94843897e7ec7a92f901f71762f76d8
#
_entry.id   c94843897e7ec7a92f901f71762f76d8
#
_cell.length_a   1.000
_cell.length_b   1.000
_cell.length_c   1.000
_cell.angle_alpha   90.00
_cell.angle_beta   90.00
_cell.angle_gamma   90.00
#
_symmetry.space_group_name_H-M   'P 1'
#
loop_
_entity.id
_entity.type
_entity.pdbx_description
1 polymer ?
#
loop_
_entity_poly.entity_id
_entity_poly.type
_entity_poly.pdbx_seq_one_letter_code
_entity_poly.pdbx_strand_id
1 'polypeptide(L)'
;MTDPTTPPSTPSGTPYGTLPPASPLPQRRPVSLPRLQQMREAGEKITMLTAYDATFAAVADAAGVECLLVGDSLGMVCQGLHSTVGVTLETMVYHTESVARGLRRVQGTAWLIADLPYGSYAESREQALRSACELMRAGAHMAKLEGGGWTAPTVQFLVERGVPVCAHLGLTPQTVHALGGYRVQGKTEQAAQTLRRHAHELQDAGATMLVLEMVPALLSAELTQELQHCHTIGIGAGNGTAGQVLVLHDMLGLNLGKMAKFVHNFMQDADSVRGAMEAYVQAVKQGRFPDNTLHAW
;
A
#
# COMPACT_ATOMS: atom_id res chain seq x y z
N MET A 1 -30.44 -59.11 -2.81
CA MET A 1 -29.48 -58.86 -3.88
C MET A 1 -29.26 -57.36 -3.93
N THR A 2 -28.22 -56.88 -3.28
CA THR A 2 -27.81 -55.47 -3.27
C THR A 2 -26.76 -55.27 -4.38
N ASP A 3 -27.00 -54.27 -5.20
CA ASP A 3 -26.17 -53.90 -6.35
C ASP A 3 -24.81 -53.30 -5.85
N PRO A 4 -23.64 -53.82 -6.29
CA PRO A 4 -22.34 -53.42 -5.77
C PRO A 4 -21.59 -52.39 -6.67
N THR A 5 -22.31 -51.44 -7.30
CA THR A 5 -21.66 -50.54 -8.29
C THR A 5 -21.73 -49.07 -7.95
N THR A 6 -21.86 -48.67 -6.70
CA THR A 6 -21.69 -47.25 -6.34
C THR A 6 -20.26 -47.06 -5.81
N PRO A 7 -19.37 -46.35 -6.52
CA PRO A 7 -18.06 -46.01 -5.98
C PRO A 7 -18.20 -45.05 -4.81
N PRO A 8 -17.35 -45.17 -3.78
CA PRO A 8 -17.41 -44.25 -2.63
C PRO A 8 -17.15 -42.83 -3.11
N SER A 9 -18.03 -41.91 -2.71
CA SER A 9 -17.88 -40.48 -2.94
C SER A 9 -16.57 -40.01 -2.29
N THR A 10 -15.61 -39.63 -3.09
CA THR A 10 -14.39 -38.97 -2.63
C THR A 10 -14.76 -37.70 -1.86
N PRO A 11 -14.25 -37.48 -0.65
CA PRO A 11 -14.49 -36.22 0.03
C PRO A 11 -13.78 -35.12 -0.77
N SER A 12 -14.56 -34.22 -1.36
CA SER A 12 -14.08 -33.01 -2.04
C SER A 12 -13.70 -31.96 -1.00
N GLY A 13 -12.62 -32.19 -0.27
CA GLY A 13 -12.05 -31.23 0.68
C GLY A 13 -10.55 -31.18 0.48
N THR A 14 -10.02 -30.01 0.14
CA THR A 14 -8.59 -29.78 0.28
C THR A 14 -8.22 -29.82 1.75
N PRO A 15 -7.05 -30.35 2.18
CA PRO A 15 -6.64 -30.43 3.58
C PRO A 15 -6.57 -29.07 4.30
N TYR A 16 -6.71 -27.98 3.58
CA TYR A 16 -6.67 -26.61 4.09
C TYR A 16 -8.05 -25.90 4.03
N GLY A 17 -9.12 -26.62 4.27
CA GLY A 17 -10.48 -26.06 4.31
C GLY A 17 -10.91 -25.42 2.98
N THR A 18 -12.04 -25.81 2.47
CA THR A 18 -12.76 -24.97 1.53
C THR A 18 -13.23 -23.75 2.32
N LEU A 19 -12.92 -22.55 1.84
CA LEU A 19 -13.62 -21.37 2.33
C LEU A 19 -15.13 -21.68 2.21
N PRO A 20 -15.92 -21.52 3.28
CA PRO A 20 -17.36 -21.66 3.14
C PRO A 20 -17.80 -20.77 1.98
N PRO A 21 -18.83 -21.16 1.19
CA PRO A 21 -19.40 -20.27 0.20
C PRO A 21 -19.67 -18.95 0.93
N ALA A 22 -19.05 -17.89 0.43
CA ALA A 22 -19.12 -16.59 1.07
C ALA A 22 -20.58 -16.27 1.34
N SER A 23 -20.96 -16.17 2.61
CA SER A 23 -22.20 -15.47 2.93
C SER A 23 -22.12 -14.17 2.15
N PRO A 24 -23.16 -13.77 1.39
CA PRO A 24 -23.09 -12.56 0.61
C PRO A 24 -22.79 -11.41 1.56
N LEU A 25 -21.49 -11.07 1.66
CA LEU A 25 -21.06 -9.81 2.25
C LEU A 25 -21.84 -8.74 1.49
N PRO A 26 -22.33 -7.68 2.16
CA PRO A 26 -22.98 -6.58 1.46
C PRO A 26 -22.04 -6.20 0.30
N GLN A 27 -22.59 -6.25 -0.94
CA GLN A 27 -21.77 -6.06 -2.16
C GLN A 27 -21.09 -4.71 -2.08
N ARG A 28 -19.83 -4.69 -1.60
CA ARG A 28 -19.01 -3.50 -1.63
C ARG A 28 -18.70 -3.20 -3.09
N ARG A 29 -18.80 -1.92 -3.45
CA ARG A 29 -18.41 -1.50 -4.80
C ARG A 29 -16.87 -1.59 -4.92
N PRO A 30 -16.34 -2.10 -6.05
CA PRO A 30 -14.90 -2.08 -6.29
C PRO A 30 -14.32 -0.69 -6.11
N VAL A 31 -13.20 -0.60 -5.42
CA VAL A 31 -12.44 0.64 -5.29
C VAL A 31 -11.84 0.98 -6.65
N SER A 32 -11.94 2.23 -7.03
CA SER A 32 -11.44 2.77 -8.31
C SER A 32 -10.94 4.20 -8.08
N LEU A 33 -10.18 4.75 -9.02
CA LEU A 33 -9.71 6.15 -8.90
C LEU A 33 -10.87 7.15 -8.71
N PRO A 34 -12.00 7.06 -9.46
CA PRO A 34 -13.14 7.92 -9.18
C PRO A 34 -13.75 7.72 -7.78
N ARG A 35 -13.74 6.47 -7.24
CA ARG A 35 -14.22 6.24 -5.87
C ARG A 35 -13.29 6.86 -4.84
N LEU A 36 -11.98 6.75 -5.01
CA LEU A 36 -11.00 7.39 -4.13
C LEU A 36 -11.15 8.92 -4.15
N GLN A 37 -11.42 9.51 -5.31
CA GLN A 37 -11.70 10.93 -5.43
C GLN A 37 -12.97 11.33 -4.69
N GLN A 38 -14.06 10.57 -4.82
CA GLN A 38 -15.30 10.81 -4.07
C GLN A 38 -15.08 10.72 -2.56
N MET A 39 -14.27 9.77 -2.09
CA MET A 39 -13.92 9.65 -0.67
C MET A 39 -13.21 10.90 -0.17
N ARG A 40 -12.25 11.41 -0.92
CA ARG A 40 -11.55 12.64 -0.59
C ARG A 40 -12.48 13.84 -0.52
N GLU A 41 -13.35 14.01 -1.51
CA GLU A 41 -14.33 15.11 -1.56
C GLU A 41 -15.32 15.05 -0.39
N ALA A 42 -15.65 13.85 0.06
CA ALA A 42 -16.47 13.60 1.26
C ALA A 42 -15.71 13.72 2.58
N GLY A 43 -14.39 13.98 2.56
CA GLY A 43 -13.54 13.96 3.75
C GLY A 43 -13.34 12.57 4.37
N GLU A 44 -13.68 11.52 3.63
CA GLU A 44 -13.50 10.12 4.05
C GLU A 44 -12.05 9.69 3.86
N LYS A 45 -11.39 9.27 4.96
CA LYS A 45 -10.00 8.82 4.90
C LYS A 45 -9.85 7.51 4.15
N ILE A 46 -8.76 7.36 3.39
CA ILE A 46 -8.39 6.14 2.68
C ILE A 46 -7.54 5.26 3.60
N THR A 47 -7.90 3.99 3.73
CA THR A 47 -7.08 3.01 4.45
C THR A 47 -6.27 2.19 3.46
N MET A 48 -4.97 2.08 3.74
CA MET A 48 -4.06 1.25 2.98
C MET A 48 -3.26 0.36 3.93
N LEU A 49 -3.10 -0.92 3.57
CA LEU A 49 -2.18 -1.85 4.23
C LEU A 49 -1.29 -2.53 3.20
N THR A 50 -0.06 -2.85 3.59
CA THR A 50 0.72 -3.75 2.76
C THR A 50 0.14 -5.16 2.82
N ALA A 51 0.26 -5.92 1.73
CA ALA A 51 -0.10 -7.33 1.68
C ALA A 51 0.88 -8.05 0.74
N TYR A 52 1.24 -9.29 1.10
CA TYR A 52 2.29 -10.01 0.39
C TYR A 52 1.88 -11.41 -0.06
N ASP A 53 0.70 -11.87 0.35
CA ASP A 53 0.16 -13.17 -0.01
C ASP A 53 -1.37 -13.15 -0.14
N ALA A 54 -1.91 -14.27 -0.66
CA ALA A 54 -3.32 -14.41 -0.97
C ALA A 54 -4.22 -14.43 0.28
N THR A 55 -3.74 -14.95 1.40
CA THR A 55 -4.55 -15.09 2.62
C THR A 55 -4.70 -13.75 3.31
N PHE A 56 -3.61 -13.03 3.54
CA PHE A 56 -3.67 -11.70 4.13
C PHE A 56 -4.39 -10.69 3.24
N ALA A 57 -4.25 -10.78 1.91
CA ALA A 57 -5.01 -9.96 0.97
C ALA A 57 -6.53 -10.15 1.14
N ALA A 58 -6.99 -11.39 1.22
CA ALA A 58 -8.40 -11.71 1.42
C ALA A 58 -8.92 -11.21 2.78
N VAL A 59 -8.13 -11.37 3.85
CA VAL A 59 -8.51 -10.91 5.21
C VAL A 59 -8.55 -9.39 5.28
N ALA A 60 -7.57 -8.70 4.70
CA ALA A 60 -7.52 -7.23 4.68
C ALA A 60 -8.70 -6.64 3.87
N ASP A 61 -9.02 -7.20 2.71
CA ASP A 61 -10.20 -6.79 1.95
C ASP A 61 -11.48 -7.03 2.74
N ALA A 62 -11.63 -8.19 3.39
CA ALA A 62 -12.80 -8.51 4.23
C ALA A 62 -12.92 -7.58 5.46
N ALA A 63 -11.80 -7.07 5.98
CA ALA A 63 -11.76 -6.07 7.05
C ALA A 63 -12.12 -4.65 6.59
N GLY A 64 -12.24 -4.41 5.29
CA GLY A 64 -12.65 -3.11 4.74
C GLY A 64 -11.51 -2.20 4.30
N VAL A 65 -10.30 -2.71 4.19
CA VAL A 65 -9.17 -1.94 3.65
C VAL A 65 -9.43 -1.57 2.19
N GLU A 66 -9.31 -0.30 1.83
CA GLU A 66 -9.58 0.18 0.46
C GLU A 66 -8.43 -0.08 -0.49
N CYS A 67 -7.18 0.04 -0.03
CA CYS A 67 -6.02 -0.12 -0.87
C CYS A 67 -5.06 -1.18 -0.29
N LEU A 68 -4.62 -2.11 -1.12
CA LEU A 68 -3.56 -3.05 -0.77
C LEU A 68 -2.29 -2.68 -1.52
N LEU A 69 -1.18 -2.62 -0.79
CA LEU A 69 0.14 -2.32 -1.34
C LEU A 69 1.03 -3.56 -1.27
N VAL A 70 1.41 -4.10 -2.43
CA VAL A 70 2.56 -5.00 -2.49
C VAL A 70 3.80 -4.13 -2.47
N GLY A 71 4.31 -3.89 -1.26
CA GLY A 71 5.46 -3.03 -1.03
C GLY A 71 6.77 -3.81 -1.11
N ASP A 72 7.85 -3.17 -1.58
CA ASP A 72 9.20 -3.76 -1.54
C ASP A 72 9.73 -3.94 -0.11
N SER A 73 9.03 -3.39 0.89
CA SER A 73 9.18 -3.74 2.30
C SER A 73 9.09 -5.25 2.58
N LEU A 74 8.50 -6.04 1.65
CA LEU A 74 8.52 -7.51 1.70
C LEU A 74 9.95 -8.07 1.82
N GLY A 75 10.94 -7.39 1.24
CA GLY A 75 12.33 -7.75 1.39
C GLY A 75 12.75 -7.83 2.85
N MET A 76 12.31 -6.88 3.66
CA MET A 76 12.63 -6.83 5.08
C MET A 76 11.76 -7.79 5.91
N VAL A 77 10.44 -7.77 5.72
CA VAL A 77 9.51 -8.49 6.60
C VAL A 77 9.20 -9.93 6.17
N CYS A 78 9.39 -10.28 4.89
CA CYS A 78 9.17 -11.64 4.38
C CYS A 78 10.47 -12.38 4.05
N GLN A 79 11.48 -11.68 3.51
CA GLN A 79 12.74 -12.29 3.05
C GLN A 79 13.89 -12.13 4.05
N GLY A 80 13.75 -11.27 5.08
CA GLY A 80 14.79 -11.01 6.08
C GLY A 80 15.99 -10.20 5.56
N LEU A 81 15.80 -9.44 4.47
CA LEU A 81 16.83 -8.53 3.96
C LEU A 81 16.99 -7.31 4.89
N HIS A 82 18.17 -6.70 4.88
CA HIS A 82 18.44 -5.51 5.68
C HIS A 82 17.83 -4.22 5.11
N SER A 83 17.45 -4.22 3.84
CA SER A 83 16.83 -3.08 3.15
C SER A 83 15.97 -3.55 1.98
N THR A 84 15.16 -2.65 1.41
CA THR A 84 14.34 -2.92 0.22
C THR A 84 15.16 -3.03 -1.07
N VAL A 85 16.41 -2.56 -1.06
CA VAL A 85 17.29 -2.48 -2.26
C VAL A 85 17.56 -3.85 -2.91
N GLY A 86 17.51 -4.94 -2.15
CA GLY A 86 17.74 -6.29 -2.66
C GLY A 86 16.53 -6.95 -3.31
N VAL A 87 15.37 -6.31 -3.31
CA VAL A 87 14.14 -6.89 -3.89
C VAL A 87 14.18 -6.78 -5.42
N THR A 88 13.89 -7.88 -6.11
CA THR A 88 13.86 -7.93 -7.57
C THR A 88 12.47 -7.71 -8.14
N LEU A 89 12.37 -7.33 -9.42
CA LEU A 89 11.08 -7.22 -10.11
C LEU A 89 10.32 -8.56 -10.16
N GLU A 90 11.02 -9.68 -10.34
CA GLU A 90 10.42 -11.02 -10.34
C GLU A 90 9.78 -11.33 -8.98
N THR A 91 10.44 -10.96 -7.89
CA THR A 91 9.86 -11.08 -6.55
C THR A 91 8.59 -10.25 -6.41
N MET A 92 8.61 -9.01 -6.88
CA MET A 92 7.43 -8.13 -6.84
C MET A 92 6.28 -8.68 -7.67
N VAL A 93 6.56 -9.20 -8.87
CA VAL A 93 5.56 -9.87 -9.74
C VAL A 93 4.96 -11.07 -9.02
N TYR A 94 5.77 -11.96 -8.44
CA TYR A 94 5.29 -13.14 -7.71
C TYR A 94 4.34 -12.79 -6.57
N HIS A 95 4.70 -11.83 -5.73
CA HIS A 95 3.87 -11.39 -4.61
C HIS A 95 2.61 -10.65 -5.09
N THR A 96 2.71 -9.84 -6.15
CA THR A 96 1.56 -9.16 -6.74
C THR A 96 0.54 -10.16 -7.29
N GLU A 97 0.98 -11.20 -8.00
CA GLU A 97 0.09 -12.27 -8.45
C GLU A 97 -0.58 -13.02 -7.29
N SER A 98 0.17 -13.26 -6.21
CA SER A 98 -0.36 -13.94 -5.03
C SER A 98 -1.47 -13.13 -4.36
N VAL A 99 -1.26 -11.82 -4.15
CA VAL A 99 -2.25 -10.90 -3.61
C VAL A 99 -3.46 -10.77 -4.54
N ALA A 100 -3.25 -10.62 -5.84
CA ALA A 100 -4.32 -10.54 -6.85
C ALA A 100 -5.18 -11.81 -6.88
N ARG A 101 -4.56 -13.00 -6.75
CA ARG A 101 -5.29 -14.27 -6.62
C ARG A 101 -6.13 -14.32 -5.34
N GLY A 102 -5.58 -13.81 -4.23
CA GLY A 102 -6.31 -13.70 -2.95
C GLY A 102 -7.56 -12.86 -3.07
N LEU A 103 -7.46 -11.68 -3.67
CA LEU A 103 -8.60 -10.80 -3.92
C LEU A 103 -9.64 -11.47 -4.82
N ARG A 104 -9.23 -12.08 -5.94
CA ARG A 104 -10.17 -12.77 -6.84
C ARG A 104 -10.94 -13.90 -6.17
N ARG A 105 -10.30 -14.68 -5.27
CA ARG A 105 -10.94 -15.79 -4.55
C ARG A 105 -12.12 -15.34 -3.67
N VAL A 106 -12.07 -14.13 -3.15
CA VAL A 106 -13.12 -13.59 -2.26
C VAL A 106 -13.99 -12.53 -2.95
N GLN A 107 -13.84 -12.36 -4.28
CA GLN A 107 -14.49 -11.27 -5.01
C GLN A 107 -14.20 -9.90 -4.35
N GLY A 108 -12.95 -9.74 -3.91
CA GLY A 108 -12.48 -8.56 -3.20
C GLY A 108 -12.60 -7.28 -4.02
N THR A 109 -12.69 -6.18 -3.33
CA THR A 109 -12.96 -4.86 -3.89
C THR A 109 -11.79 -3.90 -3.77
N ALA A 110 -10.73 -4.27 -3.03
CA ALA A 110 -9.60 -3.40 -2.77
C ALA A 110 -8.81 -3.05 -4.04
N TRP A 111 -8.32 -1.81 -4.09
CA TRP A 111 -7.42 -1.31 -5.13
C TRP A 111 -6.00 -1.84 -4.87
N LEU A 112 -5.44 -2.56 -5.83
CA LEU A 112 -4.12 -3.18 -5.69
C LEU A 112 -3.03 -2.30 -6.29
N ILE A 113 -2.05 -1.95 -5.47
CA ILE A 113 -0.87 -1.14 -5.81
C ILE A 113 0.36 -2.04 -5.67
N ALA A 114 1.35 -1.90 -6.56
CA ALA A 114 2.60 -2.63 -6.47
C ALA A 114 3.80 -1.72 -6.68
N ASP A 115 4.84 -1.88 -5.86
CA ASP A 115 6.08 -1.12 -5.97
C ASP A 115 6.91 -1.55 -7.17
N LEU A 116 7.40 -0.57 -7.91
CA LEU A 116 8.57 -0.73 -8.76
C LEU A 116 9.81 -0.82 -7.86
N PRO A 117 10.51 -1.97 -7.78
CA PRO A 117 11.63 -2.12 -6.87
C PRO A 117 12.84 -1.31 -7.34
N TYR A 118 13.80 -1.12 -6.45
CA TYR A 118 15.03 -0.38 -6.71
C TYR A 118 15.70 -0.80 -8.03
N GLY A 119 16.06 0.18 -8.87
CA GLY A 119 16.73 -0.04 -10.15
C GLY A 119 15.80 -0.46 -11.30
N SER A 120 14.52 -0.75 -11.07
CA SER A 120 13.61 -1.17 -12.13
C SER A 120 12.96 -0.05 -12.95
N TYR A 121 13.22 1.22 -12.58
CA TYR A 121 12.62 2.39 -13.23
C TYR A 121 13.57 3.59 -13.37
N ALA A 122 14.82 3.45 -12.90
CA ALA A 122 15.76 4.58 -12.82
C ALA A 122 16.64 4.75 -14.06
N GLU A 123 16.79 3.72 -14.89
CA GLU A 123 17.63 3.74 -16.09
C GLU A 123 17.00 4.56 -17.22
N SER A 124 15.72 4.31 -17.50
CA SER A 124 14.96 5.00 -18.56
C SER A 124 13.45 4.91 -18.33
N ARG A 125 12.69 5.79 -18.96
CA ARG A 125 11.22 5.76 -18.92
C ARG A 125 10.66 4.49 -19.57
N GLU A 126 11.32 3.98 -20.60
CA GLU A 126 10.98 2.73 -21.29
C GLU A 126 11.22 1.52 -20.39
N GLN A 127 12.28 1.51 -19.58
CA GLN A 127 12.48 0.50 -18.55
C GLN A 127 11.35 0.54 -17.53
N ALA A 128 11.03 1.72 -17.01
CA ALA A 128 9.95 1.92 -16.06
C ALA A 128 8.60 1.40 -16.60
N LEU A 129 8.30 1.66 -17.88
CA LEU A 129 7.08 1.15 -18.52
C LEU A 129 7.08 -0.36 -18.63
N ARG A 130 8.20 -0.99 -19.03
CA ARG A 130 8.29 -2.47 -19.08
C ARG A 130 8.03 -3.07 -17.70
N SER A 131 8.69 -2.56 -16.67
CA SER A 131 8.54 -3.03 -15.29
C SER A 131 7.11 -2.83 -14.77
N ALA A 132 6.51 -1.65 -15.02
CA ALA A 132 5.13 -1.38 -14.63
C ALA A 132 4.14 -2.31 -15.35
N CYS A 133 4.35 -2.60 -16.64
CA CYS A 133 3.50 -3.53 -17.39
C CYS A 133 3.56 -4.96 -16.82
N GLU A 134 4.69 -5.41 -16.30
CA GLU A 134 4.79 -6.72 -15.64
C GLU A 134 3.95 -6.76 -14.35
N LEU A 135 4.01 -5.72 -13.52
CA LEU A 135 3.18 -5.61 -12.33
C LEU A 135 1.68 -5.52 -12.66
N MET A 136 1.32 -4.74 -13.69
CA MET A 136 -0.07 -4.65 -14.15
C MET A 136 -0.61 -6.01 -14.67
N ARG A 137 0.21 -6.77 -15.41
CA ARG A 137 -0.14 -8.13 -15.85
C ARG A 137 -0.26 -9.09 -14.67
N ALA A 138 0.53 -8.92 -13.62
CA ALA A 138 0.43 -9.68 -12.38
C ALA A 138 -0.88 -9.40 -11.61
N GLY A 139 -1.58 -8.32 -11.95
CA GLY A 139 -2.88 -7.95 -11.40
C GLY A 139 -2.90 -6.66 -10.59
N ALA A 140 -1.81 -5.89 -10.55
CA ALA A 140 -1.84 -4.55 -9.98
C ALA A 140 -2.76 -3.62 -10.80
N HIS A 141 -3.37 -2.66 -10.10
CA HIS A 141 -4.17 -1.59 -10.71
C HIS A 141 -3.37 -0.28 -10.81
N MET A 142 -2.24 -0.18 -10.10
CA MET A 142 -1.42 1.01 -10.01
C MET A 142 0.02 0.62 -9.70
N ALA A 143 0.99 1.26 -10.33
CA ALA A 143 2.40 1.12 -10.00
C ALA A 143 2.83 2.22 -9.02
N LYS A 144 3.69 1.87 -8.02
CA LYS A 144 4.29 2.86 -7.12
C LYS A 144 5.78 2.98 -7.39
N LEU A 145 6.32 4.20 -7.27
CA LEU A 145 7.75 4.49 -7.41
C LEU A 145 8.19 5.61 -6.46
N GLU A 146 9.46 5.61 -6.10
CA GLU A 146 10.05 6.52 -5.13
C GLU A 146 10.94 7.57 -5.80
N GLY A 147 10.84 8.80 -5.32
CA GLY A 147 11.72 9.89 -5.72
C GLY A 147 10.99 11.19 -6.04
N GLY A 148 11.75 12.29 -5.98
CA GLY A 148 11.25 13.64 -6.23
C GLY A 148 11.23 14.01 -7.71
N GLY A 149 11.56 15.27 -8.03
CA GLY A 149 11.37 15.85 -9.35
C GLY A 149 11.98 15.09 -10.54
N TRP A 150 13.07 14.33 -10.31
CA TRP A 150 13.67 13.50 -11.36
C TRP A 150 12.77 12.37 -11.87
N THR A 151 11.78 11.96 -11.06
CA THR A 151 10.80 10.93 -11.47
C THR A 151 9.60 11.49 -12.21
N ALA A 152 9.34 12.79 -12.13
CA ALA A 152 8.16 13.41 -12.76
C ALA A 152 8.03 13.12 -14.27
N PRO A 153 9.10 13.17 -15.09
CA PRO A 153 9.04 12.79 -16.50
C PRO A 153 8.71 11.30 -16.72
N THR A 154 9.11 10.44 -15.81
CA THR A 154 8.77 9.01 -15.84
C THR A 154 7.32 8.78 -15.45
N VAL A 155 6.82 9.48 -14.43
CA VAL A 155 5.42 9.46 -14.02
C VAL A 155 4.52 9.88 -15.19
N GLN A 156 4.81 11.02 -15.82
CA GLN A 156 4.06 11.50 -16.98
C GLN A 156 4.03 10.45 -18.10
N PHE A 157 5.19 9.88 -18.42
CA PHE A 157 5.32 8.87 -19.48
C PHE A 157 4.47 7.62 -19.20
N LEU A 158 4.42 7.16 -17.95
CA LEU A 158 3.59 6.03 -17.53
C LEU A 158 2.09 6.35 -17.61
N VAL A 159 1.69 7.48 -17.06
CA VAL A 159 0.30 7.93 -17.00
C VAL A 159 -0.28 8.13 -18.40
N GLU A 160 0.44 8.78 -19.32
CA GLU A 160 0.04 8.95 -20.72
C GLU A 160 -0.17 7.63 -21.46
N ARG A 161 0.42 6.51 -20.94
CA ARG A 161 0.27 5.16 -21.50
C ARG A 161 -0.70 4.28 -20.70
N GLY A 162 -1.51 4.92 -19.84
CA GLY A 162 -2.60 4.25 -19.13
C GLY A 162 -2.17 3.50 -17.87
N VAL A 163 -0.96 3.72 -17.35
CA VAL A 163 -0.53 3.16 -16.05
C VAL A 163 -0.81 4.18 -14.95
N PRO A 164 -1.77 3.95 -14.04
CA PRO A 164 -1.94 4.80 -12.87
C PRO A 164 -0.71 4.74 -11.98
N VAL A 165 -0.33 5.90 -11.40
CA VAL A 165 0.90 6.02 -10.63
C VAL A 165 0.62 6.54 -9.22
N CYS A 166 1.21 5.85 -8.23
CA CYS A 166 1.42 6.32 -6.88
C CYS A 166 2.88 6.78 -6.75
N ALA A 167 3.10 8.03 -6.42
CA ALA A 167 4.43 8.55 -6.11
C ALA A 167 4.77 8.35 -4.63
N HIS A 168 6.05 8.56 -4.25
CA HIS A 168 6.48 8.46 -2.86
C HIS A 168 7.56 9.50 -2.56
N LEU A 169 7.30 10.35 -1.58
CA LEU A 169 8.20 11.41 -1.08
C LEU A 169 8.41 11.31 0.44
N GLY A 170 9.36 12.07 0.91
CA GLY A 170 9.82 12.05 2.29
C GLY A 170 10.99 11.09 2.44
N LEU A 171 10.96 10.22 3.43
CA LEU A 171 11.88 9.09 3.46
C LEU A 171 11.51 8.14 2.32
N THR A 172 12.50 7.80 1.53
CA THR A 172 12.40 6.83 0.43
C THR A 172 13.32 5.66 0.76
N PRO A 173 12.79 4.49 1.21
CA PRO A 173 13.59 3.34 1.64
C PRO A 173 14.59 2.86 0.59
N GLN A 174 14.26 2.95 -0.70
CA GLN A 174 15.17 2.60 -1.80
C GLN A 174 16.42 3.48 -1.85
N THR A 175 16.37 4.69 -1.28
CA THR A 175 17.53 5.61 -1.23
C THR A 175 18.12 5.75 0.17
N VAL A 176 17.80 4.83 1.08
CA VAL A 176 18.20 4.87 2.50
C VAL A 176 19.71 5.07 2.71
N HIS A 177 20.53 4.48 1.83
CA HIS A 177 22.00 4.65 1.89
C HIS A 177 22.42 6.09 1.56
N ALA A 178 21.80 6.73 0.56
CA ALA A 178 22.08 8.12 0.22
C ALA A 178 21.55 9.09 1.29
N LEU A 179 20.44 8.76 1.94
CA LEU A 179 19.86 9.55 3.03
C LEU A 179 20.60 9.38 4.38
N GLY A 180 21.52 8.43 4.49
CA GLY A 180 22.26 8.14 5.72
C GLY A 180 21.37 7.50 6.81
N GLY A 181 20.37 6.70 6.42
CA GLY A 181 19.47 5.95 7.30
C GLY A 181 18.03 6.48 7.30
N TYR A 182 17.22 5.90 8.17
CA TYR A 182 15.80 6.25 8.34
C TYR A 182 15.65 7.54 9.13
N ARG A 183 15.44 8.66 8.43
CA ARG A 183 15.36 10.00 9.04
C ARG A 183 14.17 10.77 8.49
N VAL A 184 13.55 11.56 9.35
CA VAL A 184 12.46 12.49 8.97
C VAL A 184 12.99 13.49 7.94
N GLN A 185 12.26 13.64 6.86
CA GLN A 185 12.55 14.55 5.74
C GLN A 185 11.69 15.82 5.82
N GLY A 186 12.15 16.93 5.25
CA GLY A 186 11.38 18.17 5.24
C GLY A 186 11.42 18.97 6.55
N LYS A 187 12.42 18.76 7.43
CA LYS A 187 12.53 19.48 8.71
C LYS A 187 13.02 20.92 8.59
N THR A 188 13.80 21.23 7.58
CA THR A 188 14.26 22.60 7.32
C THR A 188 13.37 23.26 6.30
N GLU A 189 13.27 24.59 6.34
CA GLU A 189 12.48 25.36 5.36
C GLU A 189 12.85 25.01 3.92
N GLN A 190 14.14 24.94 3.60
CA GLN A 190 14.63 24.59 2.29
C GLN A 190 14.20 23.16 1.87
N ALA A 191 14.29 22.18 2.79
CA ALA A 191 13.89 20.82 2.53
C ALA A 191 12.36 20.71 2.36
N ALA A 192 11.59 21.46 3.16
CA ALA A 192 10.14 21.54 3.04
C ALA A 192 9.71 22.13 1.70
N GLN A 193 10.32 23.24 1.27
CA GLN A 193 10.08 23.85 -0.03
C GLN A 193 10.42 22.92 -1.21
N THR A 194 11.52 22.16 -1.08
CA THR A 194 11.90 21.17 -2.09
C THR A 194 10.87 20.04 -2.17
N LEU A 195 10.43 19.52 -1.03
CA LEU A 195 9.41 18.46 -0.96
C LEU A 195 8.08 18.95 -1.54
N ARG A 196 7.66 20.19 -1.22
CA ARG A 196 6.46 20.84 -1.77
C ARG A 196 6.53 20.95 -3.28
N ARG A 197 7.63 21.47 -3.82
CA ARG A 197 7.83 21.58 -5.27
C ARG A 197 7.73 20.22 -5.95
N HIS A 198 8.42 19.18 -5.42
CA HIS A 198 8.37 17.84 -5.98
C HIS A 198 6.96 17.23 -5.93
N ALA A 199 6.19 17.50 -4.86
CA ALA A 199 4.82 17.00 -4.75
C ALA A 199 3.92 17.60 -5.85
N HIS A 200 4.04 18.89 -6.12
CA HIS A 200 3.33 19.54 -7.23
C HIS A 200 3.78 19.01 -8.59
N GLU A 201 5.09 18.91 -8.84
CA GLU A 201 5.64 18.35 -10.09
C GLU A 201 5.11 16.93 -10.37
N LEU A 202 4.98 16.09 -9.34
CA LEU A 202 4.46 14.73 -9.46
C LEU A 202 2.94 14.72 -9.72
N GLN A 203 2.17 15.59 -9.06
CA GLN A 203 0.74 15.75 -9.38
C GLN A 203 0.56 16.23 -10.82
N ASP A 204 1.30 17.25 -11.25
CA ASP A 204 1.22 17.82 -12.60
C ASP A 204 1.61 16.80 -13.67
N ALA A 205 2.53 15.87 -13.33
CA ALA A 205 2.88 14.70 -14.14
C ALA A 205 1.78 13.64 -14.19
N GLY A 206 0.70 13.77 -13.41
CA GLY A 206 -0.47 12.90 -13.41
C GLY A 206 -0.47 11.82 -12.32
N ALA A 207 0.42 11.88 -11.32
CA ALA A 207 0.31 11.00 -10.16
C ALA A 207 -1.01 11.26 -9.43
N THR A 208 -1.79 10.20 -9.20
CA THR A 208 -3.10 10.29 -8.53
C THR A 208 -3.02 9.93 -7.05
N MET A 209 -1.88 9.42 -6.59
CA MET A 209 -1.61 9.10 -5.20
C MET A 209 -0.16 9.43 -4.86
N LEU A 210 0.08 9.85 -3.62
CA LEU A 210 1.41 10.23 -3.11
C LEU A 210 1.56 9.71 -1.67
N VAL A 211 2.47 8.77 -1.47
CA VAL A 211 2.90 8.39 -0.12
C VAL A 211 3.82 9.48 0.43
N LEU A 212 3.54 9.92 1.65
CA LEU A 212 4.38 10.80 2.45
C LEU A 212 4.91 10.02 3.65
N GLU A 213 6.19 9.67 3.62
CA GLU A 213 6.81 8.88 4.69
C GLU A 213 7.75 9.74 5.54
N MET A 214 7.57 9.68 6.85
CA MET A 214 8.40 10.38 7.84
C MET A 214 8.60 11.87 7.47
N VAL A 215 7.50 12.57 7.24
CA VAL A 215 7.42 14.01 6.95
C VAL A 215 6.73 14.69 8.14
N PRO A 216 7.14 15.92 8.54
CA PRO A 216 6.46 16.65 9.61
C PRO A 216 4.94 16.76 9.36
N ALA A 217 4.15 16.51 10.41
CA ALA A 217 2.70 16.43 10.33
C ALA A 217 2.04 17.70 9.75
N LEU A 218 2.56 18.88 10.12
CA LEU A 218 2.06 20.16 9.60
C LEU A 218 2.30 20.28 8.10
N LEU A 219 3.53 19.99 7.63
CA LEU A 219 3.87 20.04 6.19
C LEU A 219 3.01 19.06 5.39
N SER A 220 2.78 17.86 5.92
CA SER A 220 1.95 16.85 5.26
C SER A 220 0.48 17.28 5.15
N ALA A 221 -0.04 17.95 6.18
CA ALA A 221 -1.39 18.51 6.17
C ALA A 221 -1.54 19.64 5.13
N GLU A 222 -0.56 20.56 5.07
CA GLU A 222 -0.51 21.63 4.08
C GLU A 222 -0.47 21.06 2.66
N LEU A 223 0.44 20.12 2.38
CA LEU A 223 0.52 19.45 1.08
C LEU A 223 -0.79 18.75 0.70
N THR A 224 -1.48 18.15 1.67
CA THR A 224 -2.77 17.51 1.41
C THR A 224 -3.84 18.50 0.97
N GLN A 225 -3.80 19.72 1.49
CA GLN A 225 -4.72 20.79 1.08
C GLN A 225 -4.35 21.39 -0.29
N GLU A 226 -3.06 21.49 -0.58
CA GLU A 226 -2.57 22.06 -1.84
C GLU A 226 -2.77 21.14 -3.05
N LEU A 227 -2.57 19.82 -2.85
CA LEU A 227 -2.68 18.83 -3.92
C LEU A 227 -4.14 18.45 -4.14
N GLN A 228 -4.76 18.91 -5.24
CA GLN A 228 -6.19 18.73 -5.48
C GLN A 228 -6.56 17.40 -6.14
N HIS A 229 -5.66 16.84 -6.94
CA HIS A 229 -5.91 15.64 -7.76
C HIS A 229 -5.04 14.44 -7.35
N CYS A 230 -4.20 14.60 -6.33
CA CYS A 230 -3.32 13.57 -5.82
C CYS A 230 -3.64 13.26 -4.36
N HIS A 231 -3.98 12.00 -4.06
CA HIS A 231 -4.36 11.57 -2.70
C HIS A 231 -3.10 11.31 -1.88
N THR A 232 -2.88 12.09 -0.82
CA THR A 232 -1.76 11.88 0.09
C THR A 232 -2.05 10.73 1.05
N ILE A 233 -1.13 9.77 1.14
CA ILE A 233 -1.19 8.64 2.06
C ILE A 233 -0.01 8.75 3.03
N GLY A 234 -0.29 8.92 4.31
CA GLY A 234 0.72 9.13 5.34
C GLY A 234 1.24 7.82 5.94
N ILE A 235 2.53 7.79 6.23
CA ILE A 235 3.18 6.85 7.14
C ILE A 235 4.21 7.62 7.95
N GLY A 236 3.97 7.80 9.26
CA GLY A 236 4.77 8.72 10.06
C GLY A 236 4.70 10.17 9.56
N ALA A 237 3.56 10.61 9.05
CA ALA A 237 3.34 11.94 8.47
C ALA A 237 2.11 12.66 9.08
N GLY A 238 1.62 12.16 10.21
CA GLY A 238 0.48 12.73 10.92
C GLY A 238 -0.87 12.37 10.29
N ASN A 239 -1.95 12.78 10.97
CA ASN A 239 -3.33 12.46 10.59
C ASN A 239 -3.95 13.43 9.58
N GLY A 240 -3.21 14.48 9.17
CA GLY A 240 -3.68 15.49 8.21
C GLY A 240 -3.74 15.01 6.77
N THR A 241 -3.15 13.87 6.42
CA THR A 241 -3.18 13.28 5.08
C THR A 241 -4.55 12.72 4.69
N ALA A 242 -4.80 12.50 3.40
CA ALA A 242 -6.06 11.96 2.89
C ALA A 242 -6.26 10.46 3.26
N GLY A 243 -5.20 9.75 3.58
CA GLY A 243 -5.24 8.36 4.03
C GLY A 243 -4.00 7.97 4.82
N GLN A 244 -3.94 6.71 5.25
CA GLN A 244 -2.82 6.14 6.01
C GLN A 244 -2.41 4.79 5.45
N VAL A 245 -1.12 4.48 5.52
CA VAL A 245 -0.59 3.15 5.26
C VAL A 245 0.26 2.67 6.43
N LEU A 246 0.21 1.36 6.71
CA LEU A 246 1.15 0.65 7.58
C LEU A 246 1.65 -0.61 6.89
N VAL A 247 2.86 -1.02 7.26
CA VAL A 247 3.35 -2.37 6.97
C VAL A 247 2.53 -3.36 7.80
N LEU A 248 1.98 -4.37 7.16
CA LEU A 248 1.09 -5.37 7.79
C LEU A 248 1.71 -6.01 9.03
N HIS A 249 2.97 -6.43 8.93
CA HIS A 249 3.69 -7.08 10.03
C HIS A 249 3.87 -6.17 11.23
N ASP A 250 4.11 -4.88 10.99
CA ASP A 250 4.24 -3.87 12.03
C ASP A 250 2.88 -3.64 12.72
N MET A 251 1.82 -3.48 11.95
CA MET A 251 0.46 -3.26 12.44
C MET A 251 -0.04 -4.43 13.30
N LEU A 252 0.40 -5.66 12.98
CA LEU A 252 0.10 -6.87 13.74
C LEU A 252 1.08 -7.14 14.89
N GLY A 253 2.11 -6.31 15.07
CA GLY A 253 3.09 -6.48 16.14
C GLY A 253 3.98 -7.72 15.98
N LEU A 254 4.22 -8.19 14.75
CA LEU A 254 5.00 -9.40 14.49
C LEU A 254 6.52 -9.16 14.54
N ASN A 255 6.97 -7.92 14.50
CA ASN A 255 8.38 -7.58 14.61
C ASN A 255 8.86 -7.70 16.06
N LEU A 256 9.97 -8.45 16.26
CA LEU A 256 10.57 -8.66 17.59
C LEU A 256 11.49 -7.51 18.03
N GLY A 257 11.81 -6.58 17.13
CA GLY A 257 12.68 -5.44 17.37
C GLY A 257 11.95 -4.21 17.88
N LYS A 258 12.69 -3.10 17.97
CA LYS A 258 12.12 -1.80 18.33
C LYS A 258 11.21 -1.31 17.21
N MET A 259 9.95 -1.09 17.52
CA MET A 259 8.97 -0.54 16.59
C MET A 259 9.28 0.94 16.27
N ALA A 260 9.03 1.34 15.03
CA ALA A 260 9.09 2.73 14.64
C ALA A 260 8.03 3.55 15.38
N LYS A 261 8.32 4.83 15.66
CA LYS A 261 7.43 5.74 16.40
C LYS A 261 6.01 5.79 15.83
N PHE A 262 5.88 5.73 14.51
CA PHE A 262 4.61 5.87 13.80
C PHE A 262 3.77 4.59 13.76
N VAL A 263 4.27 3.49 14.30
CA VAL A 263 3.58 2.19 14.32
C VAL A 263 2.73 2.04 15.57
N HIS A 264 1.50 1.56 15.41
CA HIS A 264 0.66 1.06 16.49
C HIS A 264 0.37 -0.42 16.26
N ASN A 265 0.50 -1.23 17.32
CA ASN A 265 0.16 -2.65 17.31
C ASN A 265 -1.33 -2.83 17.59
N PHE A 266 -2.11 -3.04 16.53
CA PHE A 266 -3.56 -3.23 16.63
C PHE A 266 -3.99 -4.62 17.13
N MET A 267 -3.04 -5.55 17.29
CA MET A 267 -3.35 -6.84 17.93
C MET A 267 -3.49 -6.73 19.45
N GLN A 268 -3.03 -5.64 20.08
CA GLN A 268 -3.12 -5.48 21.53
C GLN A 268 -4.56 -5.44 22.05
N ASP A 269 -5.47 -4.92 21.22
CA ASP A 269 -6.89 -4.71 21.59
C ASP A 269 -7.83 -5.51 20.67
N ALA A 270 -7.35 -6.60 20.05
CA ALA A 270 -8.11 -7.40 19.11
C ALA A 270 -7.97 -8.90 19.37
N ASP A 271 -9.07 -9.64 19.25
CA ASP A 271 -9.11 -11.09 19.47
C ASP A 271 -8.69 -11.92 18.24
N SER A 272 -8.48 -11.25 17.11
CA SER A 272 -8.11 -11.90 15.84
C SER A 272 -7.37 -10.94 14.90
N VAL A 273 -6.61 -11.52 13.96
CA VAL A 273 -5.94 -10.75 12.90
C VAL A 273 -6.92 -9.89 12.10
N ARG A 274 -8.09 -10.44 11.77
CA ARG A 274 -9.14 -9.67 11.09
C ARG A 274 -9.64 -8.53 11.96
N GLY A 275 -9.91 -8.78 13.25
CA GLY A 275 -10.33 -7.76 14.20
C GLY A 275 -9.30 -6.62 14.33
N ALA A 276 -8.01 -6.93 14.32
CA ALA A 276 -6.95 -5.92 14.31
C ALA A 276 -6.98 -5.05 13.05
N MET A 277 -7.19 -5.65 11.87
CA MET A 277 -7.34 -4.90 10.62
C MET A 277 -8.61 -4.02 10.61
N GLU A 278 -9.75 -4.54 11.11
CA GLU A 278 -10.99 -3.77 11.27
C GLU A 278 -10.80 -2.60 12.25
N ALA A 279 -10.08 -2.81 13.35
CA ALA A 279 -9.73 -1.75 14.31
C ALA A 279 -8.85 -0.65 13.66
N TYR A 280 -7.86 -1.06 12.86
CA TYR A 280 -7.04 -0.12 12.06
C TYR A 280 -7.91 0.71 11.12
N VAL A 281 -8.76 0.06 10.31
CA VAL A 281 -9.68 0.74 9.39
C VAL A 281 -10.52 1.78 10.13
N GLN A 282 -11.16 1.39 11.23
CA GLN A 282 -11.99 2.30 12.01
C GLN A 282 -11.18 3.45 12.62
N ALA A 283 -9.99 3.19 13.15
CA ALA A 283 -9.15 4.21 13.75
C ALA A 283 -8.73 5.27 12.72
N VAL A 284 -8.36 4.86 11.50
CA VAL A 284 -8.03 5.78 10.40
C VAL A 284 -9.27 6.57 9.96
N LYS A 285 -10.40 5.89 9.71
CA LYS A 285 -11.67 6.54 9.30
C LYS A 285 -12.15 7.59 10.29
N GLN A 286 -11.95 7.36 11.55
CA GLN A 286 -12.36 8.26 12.63
C GLN A 286 -11.30 9.31 12.98
N GLY A 287 -10.15 9.33 12.29
CA GLY A 287 -9.05 10.25 12.56
C GLY A 287 -8.35 10.01 13.90
N ARG A 288 -8.56 8.85 14.55
CA ARG A 288 -7.92 8.46 15.80
C ARG A 288 -6.51 7.91 15.61
N PHE A 289 -6.23 7.38 14.42
CA PHE A 289 -4.88 6.95 14.04
C PHE A 289 -4.46 7.65 12.74
N PRO A 290 -3.20 8.14 12.67
CA PRO A 290 -2.25 8.24 13.78
C PRO A 290 -2.65 9.36 14.77
N ASP A 291 -2.29 9.19 16.05
CA ASP A 291 -2.24 10.28 17.01
C ASP A 291 -0.97 11.11 16.75
N ASN A 292 -1.11 12.40 16.48
CA ASN A 292 0.04 13.24 16.11
C ASN A 292 1.07 13.37 17.23
N THR A 293 0.66 13.28 18.50
CA THR A 293 1.57 13.36 19.65
C THR A 293 2.42 12.11 19.78
N LEU A 294 1.81 10.96 19.54
CA LEU A 294 2.45 9.66 19.71
C LEU A 294 3.18 9.17 18.44
N HIS A 295 2.59 9.39 17.27
CA HIS A 295 2.96 8.71 16.03
C HIS A 295 3.54 9.62 14.93
N ALA A 296 3.67 10.96 15.17
CA ALA A 296 4.15 11.90 14.15
C ALA A 296 5.31 12.79 14.63
N TRP A 297 5.86 13.61 13.76
CA TRP A 297 6.91 14.58 14.02
C TRP A 297 6.48 16.00 13.65
#